data_9bf335ce09cff55d15c26afcaa366de1
#
_entry.id   9bf335ce09cff55d15c26afcaa366de1
#
_cell.length_a   1.000
_cell.length_b   1.000
_cell.length_c   1.000
_cell.angle_alpha   90.00
_cell.angle_beta   90.00
_cell.angle_gamma   90.00
#
_symmetry.space_group_name_H-M   'P 1'
#
loop_
_entity.id
_entity.type
_entity.pdbx_description
1 polymer ?
#
loop_
_entity_poly.entity_id
_entity_poly.type
_entity_poly.pdbx_seq_one_letter_code
_entity_poly.pdbx_strand_id
1 'polypeptide(L)'
;MKLGRVIGQLVSTKKAGNIDGLKILVVNYLDEKLSGTSKSAACIDTVGAGNDDIVLLCSSSSARLTEITKKTAVDNAIVGIIDSISCGGKYIYNRSDGEY
;
A
#
# COMPACT_ATOMS: atom_id res chain seq x y z
N MET A 1 10.12 5.71 -0.70
CA MET A 1 8.76 5.33 -1.11
C MET A 1 8.81 4.24 -2.15
N LYS A 2 7.81 3.40 -2.14
CA LYS A 2 7.73 2.28 -3.07
C LYS A 2 6.32 2.16 -3.61
N LEU A 3 6.18 1.51 -4.76
CA LEU A 3 4.88 1.17 -5.31
C LEU A 3 4.57 -0.29 -5.01
N GLY A 4 3.30 -0.58 -4.76
CA GLY A 4 2.84 -1.93 -4.54
C GLY A 4 1.42 -2.13 -5.05
N ARG A 5 1.03 -3.39 -5.19
CA ARG A 5 -0.35 -3.76 -5.54
C ARG A 5 -0.96 -4.48 -4.35
N VAL A 6 -2.15 -4.07 -3.97
CA VAL A 6 -2.88 -4.75 -2.89
C VAL A 6 -3.33 -6.12 -3.38
N ILE A 7 -2.89 -7.17 -2.69
CA ILE A 7 -3.20 -8.55 -3.06
C ILE A 7 -4.07 -9.27 -2.03
N GLY A 8 -4.29 -8.66 -0.88
CA GLY A 8 -5.13 -9.28 0.13
C GLY A 8 -5.23 -8.45 1.39
N GLN A 9 -5.97 -8.98 2.35
CA GLN A 9 -6.17 -8.36 3.65
C GLN A 9 -5.67 -9.32 4.73
N LEU A 10 -4.92 -8.78 5.68
CA LEU A 10 -4.48 -9.56 6.83
C LEU A 10 -5.54 -9.50 7.92
N VAL A 11 -5.96 -10.66 8.38
CA VAL A 11 -6.91 -10.76 9.48
C VAL A 11 -6.23 -11.44 10.65
N SER A 12 -6.29 -10.82 11.83
CA SER A 12 -5.70 -11.38 13.04
C SER A 12 -6.70 -11.27 14.18
N THR A 13 -6.80 -12.33 14.98
CA THR A 13 -7.66 -12.33 16.15
C THR A 13 -7.07 -11.53 17.31
N LYS A 14 -5.75 -11.37 17.33
CA LYS A 14 -5.05 -10.57 18.35
C LYS A 14 -3.97 -9.75 17.67
N LYS A 15 -3.87 -8.50 18.06
CA LYS A 15 -2.85 -7.57 17.59
C LYS A 15 -2.23 -6.89 18.80
N ALA A 16 -0.93 -6.64 18.69
CA ALA A 16 -0.20 -5.95 19.74
C ALA A 16 -0.11 -4.46 19.44
N GLY A 17 0.03 -3.66 20.50
CA GLY A 17 0.24 -2.22 20.36
C GLY A 17 -0.99 -1.49 19.83
N ASN A 18 -0.76 -0.47 19.03
CA ASN A 18 -1.81 0.45 18.57
C ASN A 18 -2.40 0.08 17.21
N ILE A 19 -2.22 -1.17 16.76
CA ILE A 19 -2.73 -1.58 15.47
C ILE A 19 -4.15 -2.18 15.54
N ASP A 20 -4.71 -2.31 16.73
CA ASP A 20 -6.08 -2.78 16.88
C ASP A 20 -7.05 -1.80 16.22
N GLY A 21 -8.01 -2.33 15.48
CA GLY A 21 -8.99 -1.53 14.77
C GLY A 21 -8.50 -0.91 13.48
N LEU A 22 -7.23 -1.11 13.13
CA LEU A 22 -6.68 -0.62 11.87
C LEU A 22 -6.73 -1.70 10.80
N LYS A 23 -6.97 -1.27 9.57
CA LYS A 23 -7.00 -2.17 8.44
C LYS A 23 -5.57 -2.43 7.97
N ILE A 24 -5.21 -3.70 7.85
CA ILE A 24 -3.89 -4.10 7.39
C ILE A 24 -4.05 -4.87 6.09
N LEU A 25 -3.37 -4.41 5.05
CA LEU A 25 -3.42 -5.03 3.74
C LEU A 25 -2.09 -5.68 3.42
N VAL A 26 -2.15 -6.76 2.64
CA VAL A 26 -0.96 -7.39 2.09
C VAL A 26 -0.70 -6.76 0.74
N VAL A 27 0.50 -6.23 0.57
CA VAL A 27 0.89 -5.50 -0.63
C VAL A 27 2.11 -6.15 -1.26
N ASN A 28 2.02 -6.48 -2.54
CA ASN A 28 3.14 -6.99 -3.31
C ASN A 28 3.91 -5.81 -3.90
N TYR A 29 5.22 -5.77 -3.66
CA TYR A 29 6.05 -4.70 -4.23
C TYR A 29 6.14 -4.85 -5.75
N LEU A 30 6.10 -3.72 -6.44
CA LEU A 30 6.18 -3.68 -7.90
C LEU A 30 7.54 -3.15 -8.33
N ASP A 31 8.01 -3.62 -9.48
CA ASP A 31 9.23 -3.11 -10.11
C ASP A 31 8.90 -1.91 -11.01
N GLU A 32 9.91 -1.39 -11.73
CA GLU A 32 9.74 -0.23 -12.59
C GLU A 32 8.81 -0.46 -13.78
N LYS A 33 8.51 -1.72 -14.07
CA LYS A 33 7.57 -2.09 -15.13
C LYS A 33 6.18 -2.40 -14.60
N LEU A 34 5.95 -2.13 -13.32
CA LEU A 34 4.72 -2.44 -12.60
C LEU A 34 4.43 -3.94 -12.52
N SER A 35 5.44 -4.76 -12.66
CA SER A 35 5.33 -6.21 -12.48
C SER A 35 5.55 -6.57 -11.03
N GLY A 36 4.84 -7.59 -10.56
CA GLY A 36 5.00 -8.07 -9.19
C GLY A 36 6.39 -8.65 -8.97
N THR A 37 6.92 -8.40 -7.78
CA THR A 37 8.19 -8.97 -7.35
C THR A 37 7.91 -10.16 -6.42
N SER A 38 8.98 -10.79 -5.93
CA SER A 38 8.84 -11.87 -4.94
C SER A 38 8.61 -11.36 -3.53
N LYS A 39 8.60 -10.04 -3.32
CA LYS A 39 8.51 -9.45 -1.99
C LYS A 39 7.13 -8.85 -1.76
N SER A 40 6.61 -9.10 -0.57
CA SER A 40 5.33 -8.52 -0.12
C SER A 40 5.51 -8.07 1.33
N ALA A 41 4.63 -7.19 1.76
CA ALA A 41 4.65 -6.66 3.12
C ALA A 41 3.23 -6.46 3.63
N ALA A 42 3.07 -6.51 4.94
CA ALA A 42 1.84 -6.09 5.60
C ALA A 42 1.93 -4.60 5.86
N CYS A 43 0.94 -3.86 5.41
CA CYS A 43 0.94 -2.40 5.47
C CYS A 43 -0.35 -1.89 6.08
N ILE A 44 -0.26 -0.84 6.91
CA ILE A 44 -1.46 -0.17 7.41
C ILE A 44 -2.07 0.64 6.28
N ASP A 45 -3.38 0.50 6.11
CA ASP A 45 -4.14 1.28 5.14
C ASP A 45 -4.68 2.56 5.81
N THR A 46 -4.18 3.70 5.36
CA THR A 46 -4.61 5.00 5.87
C THR A 46 -5.52 5.74 4.89
N VAL A 47 -5.81 5.15 3.73
CA VAL A 47 -6.49 5.86 2.64
C VAL A 47 -7.69 5.10 2.04
N GLY A 48 -7.96 3.90 2.52
CA GLY A 48 -9.09 3.12 2.03
C GLY A 48 -8.83 2.38 0.73
N ALA A 49 -7.64 1.82 0.57
CA ALA A 49 -7.29 1.05 -0.63
C ALA A 49 -8.06 -0.28 -0.67
N GLY A 50 -8.28 -0.80 -1.86
CA GLY A 50 -8.92 -2.09 -2.08
C GLY A 50 -8.04 -3.02 -2.90
N ASN A 51 -8.53 -4.26 -3.10
CA ASN A 51 -7.81 -5.26 -3.88
C ASN A 51 -7.48 -4.71 -5.27
N ASP A 52 -6.29 -5.06 -5.74
CA ASP A 52 -5.76 -4.69 -7.05
C ASP A 52 -5.42 -3.21 -7.22
N ASP A 53 -5.68 -2.38 -6.21
CA ASP A 53 -5.21 -1.00 -6.26
C ASP A 53 -3.69 -0.96 -6.25
N ILE A 54 -3.12 -0.06 -7.05
CA ILE A 54 -1.71 0.29 -6.94
C ILE A 54 -1.59 1.41 -5.93
N VAL A 55 -0.71 1.22 -4.96
CA VAL A 55 -0.60 2.10 -3.81
C VAL A 55 0.83 2.60 -3.63
N LEU A 56 0.94 3.76 -3.00
CA LEU A 56 2.22 4.35 -2.63
C LEU A 56 2.52 3.99 -1.19
N LEU A 57 3.70 3.43 -0.95
CA LEU A 57 4.11 2.95 0.36
C LEU A 57 5.22 3.80 0.93
N CYS A 58 5.15 4.06 2.24
CA CYS A 58 6.23 4.67 3.00
C CYS A 58 6.73 3.71 4.05
N SER A 59 8.04 3.68 4.27
CA SER A 59 8.64 2.91 5.36
C SER A 59 8.27 3.51 6.72
N SER A 60 8.51 2.78 7.80
CA SER A 60 8.12 3.20 9.14
C SER A 60 8.68 4.57 9.52
N SER A 61 9.92 4.87 9.15
CA SER A 61 10.52 6.17 9.47
C SER A 61 9.81 7.33 8.77
N SER A 62 9.37 7.13 7.53
CA SER A 62 8.61 8.13 6.77
C SER A 62 7.13 8.08 7.09
N ALA A 63 6.61 6.89 7.41
CA ALA A 63 5.20 6.70 7.74
C ALA A 63 4.78 7.43 9.01
N ARG A 64 5.73 7.77 9.86
CA ARG A 64 5.46 8.56 11.07
C ARG A 64 4.91 9.96 10.78
N LEU A 65 4.92 10.37 9.53
CA LEU A 65 4.35 11.64 9.14
C LEU A 65 2.83 11.66 9.19
N THR A 66 2.18 10.48 9.27
CA THR A 66 0.73 10.41 9.42
C THR A 66 0.37 10.23 10.89
N GLU A 67 -0.78 10.79 11.31
CA GLU A 67 -1.24 10.64 12.69
C GLU A 67 -1.52 9.19 13.05
N ILE A 68 -2.02 8.41 12.10
CA ILE A 68 -2.36 7.01 12.33
C ILE A 68 -1.11 6.18 12.59
N THR A 69 -0.07 6.35 11.79
CA THR A 69 1.13 5.50 11.86
C THR A 69 2.15 5.99 12.87
N LYS A 70 2.01 7.22 13.36
CA LYS A 70 2.94 7.83 14.28
C LYS A 70 3.16 7.02 15.55
N LYS A 71 2.12 6.38 16.05
CA LYS A 71 2.13 5.59 17.28
C LYS A 71 1.95 4.11 17.03
N THR A 72 2.11 3.66 15.80
CA THR A 72 1.80 2.30 15.40
C THR A 72 3.08 1.53 15.09
N ALA A 73 3.16 0.29 15.57
CA ALA A 73 4.32 -0.57 15.35
C ALA A 73 4.17 -1.32 14.02
N VAL A 74 4.36 -0.62 12.90
CA VAL A 74 4.33 -1.22 11.56
C VAL A 74 5.51 -0.71 10.76
N ASP A 75 5.94 -1.53 9.81
CA ASP A 75 7.09 -1.19 8.97
C ASP A 75 6.73 -0.31 7.78
N ASN A 76 5.49 -0.40 7.31
CA ASN A 76 5.05 0.34 6.14
C ASN A 76 3.63 0.85 6.33
N ALA A 77 3.34 1.96 5.66
CA ALA A 77 1.98 2.49 5.58
C ALA A 77 1.64 2.79 4.12
N ILE A 78 0.38 2.56 3.76
CA ILE A 78 -0.16 2.98 2.48
C ILE A 78 -0.56 4.44 2.64
N VAL A 79 0.09 5.32 1.89
CA VAL A 79 -0.13 6.77 2.02
C VAL A 79 -0.82 7.37 0.79
N GLY A 80 -1.05 6.59 -0.25
CA GLY A 80 -1.76 7.07 -1.42
C GLY A 80 -2.25 5.92 -2.29
N ILE A 81 -3.34 6.17 -3.00
CA ILE A 81 -3.83 5.28 -4.06
C ILE A 81 -3.48 5.94 -5.38
N ILE A 82 -2.87 5.18 -6.27
CA ILE A 82 -2.41 5.72 -7.56
C ILE A 82 -3.55 5.66 -8.56
N ASP A 83 -3.93 6.78 -9.13
CA ASP A 83 -4.96 6.85 -10.16
C ASP A 83 -4.40 6.60 -11.55
N SER A 84 -3.21 7.11 -11.83
CA SER A 84 -2.56 6.89 -13.11
C SER A 84 -1.06 7.06 -12.98
N ILE A 85 -0.33 6.43 -13.90
CA ILE A 85 1.12 6.57 -14.01
C ILE A 85 1.43 6.82 -15.48
N SER A 86 2.20 7.86 -15.76
CA SER A 86 2.66 8.16 -17.11
C SER A 86 4.18 8.21 -17.14
N CYS A 87 4.75 7.71 -18.22
CA CYS A 87 6.18 7.74 -18.47
C CYS A 87 6.41 8.02 -19.95
N GLY A 88 7.32 8.97 -20.25
CA GLY A 88 7.63 9.28 -21.63
C GLY A 88 6.44 9.81 -22.43
N GLY A 89 5.52 10.50 -21.77
CA GLY A 89 4.33 11.03 -22.40
C GLY A 89 3.21 10.02 -22.61
N LYS A 90 3.36 8.82 -22.10
CA LYS A 90 2.34 7.77 -22.22
C LYS A 90 1.89 7.28 -20.86
N TYR A 91 0.60 6.95 -20.76
CA TYR A 91 0.07 6.30 -19.56
C TYR A 91 0.46 4.83 -19.58
N ILE A 92 1.12 4.38 -18.51
CA ILE A 92 1.45 2.96 -18.33
C ILE A 92 0.50 2.29 -17.33
N TYR A 93 -0.31 3.08 -16.64
CA TYR A 93 -1.32 2.59 -15.72
C TYR A 93 -2.45 3.60 -15.60
N ASN A 94 -3.68 3.12 -15.58
CA ASN A 94 -4.85 3.92 -15.30
C ASN A 94 -5.83 3.06 -14.48
N ARG A 95 -6.15 3.52 -13.28
CA ARG A 95 -7.00 2.78 -12.34
C ARG A 95 -8.37 2.46 -12.91
N SER A 96 -8.96 3.39 -13.65
CA SER A 96 -10.29 3.18 -14.24
C SER A 96 -10.30 2.08 -15.29
N ASP A 97 -9.17 1.82 -15.95
CA ASP A 97 -9.07 0.76 -16.96
C ASP A 97 -9.00 -0.63 -16.34
N GLY A 98 -8.67 -0.73 -15.05
CA GLY A 98 -8.53 -1.99 -14.35
C GLY A 98 -9.78 -2.46 -13.66
N GLU A 99 -10.90 -1.81 -13.84
CA GLU A 99 -12.14 -2.11 -13.11
C GLU A 99 -13.10 -3.03 -13.85
N TYR A 100 -12.66 -3.65 -14.91
CA TYR A 100 -13.52 -4.49 -15.77
C TYR A 100 -13.23 -5.95 -15.60
#